data_2a3ea397c23bcfea9cc89751027271ce
#
_entry.id   2a3ea397c23bcfea9cc89751027271ce
#
_cell.length_a   1.000
_cell.length_b   1.000
_cell.length_c   1.000
_cell.angle_alpha   90.00
_cell.angle_beta   90.00
_cell.angle_gamma   90.00
#
_symmetry.space_group_name_H-M   'P 1'
#
loop_
_entity.id
_entity.type
_entity.pdbx_description
1 polymer ?
#
loop_
_entity_poly.entity_id
_entity_poly.type
_entity_poly.pdbx_seq_one_letter_code
_entity_poly.pdbx_strand_id
1 'polypeptide(L)'
;MKQLNRQLVTGWVVFFILLGFLSDAMAEDLHIFVGAGLRQPVDQLTREFETRTGHHVFVDYGGSGQLLAKIQAASRGDLFIPGALFYIEKLQRAGKVRSSRPIVLHTPVIGVNIKQTEKVARFEDLAKPGVRLAMGDPKAMAFGRTAQSICEKSGLKDAIWRNVAVFGATVKQLALYVSQGVVDAAIIGRSDAYQNRETITMVPIPKEYFEAETVAAAILQSAKDPDLAGELGEYLSSEHGVSVFQQYGFLPLER
;
A
#
# COMPACT_ATOMS: atom_id res chain seq x y z
N MET A 1 41.39 -48.40 34.92
CA MET A 1 41.21 -48.06 33.47
C MET A 1 39.78 -48.13 32.97
N LYS A 2 38.85 -48.87 33.55
CA LYS A 2 37.41 -48.92 33.07
C LYS A 2 36.54 -47.74 33.49
N GLN A 3 36.85 -46.95 34.52
CA GLN A 3 36.06 -45.79 34.93
C GLN A 3 36.34 -44.51 34.15
N LEU A 4 37.57 -44.36 33.60
CA LEU A 4 37.94 -43.15 32.84
C LEU A 4 37.25 -43.10 31.48
N ASN A 5 36.96 -44.22 30.84
CA ASN A 5 36.33 -44.30 29.55
C ASN A 5 34.80 -43.95 29.63
N ARG A 6 34.11 -44.17 30.78
CA ARG A 6 32.66 -43.84 30.92
C ARG A 6 32.40 -42.35 31.00
N GLN A 7 33.29 -41.60 31.66
CA GLN A 7 33.12 -40.14 31.78
C GLN A 7 33.43 -39.41 30.45
N LEU A 8 34.38 -39.91 29.64
CA LEU A 8 34.67 -39.33 28.34
C LEU A 8 33.53 -39.57 27.32
N VAL A 9 32.94 -40.75 27.32
CA VAL A 9 31.81 -41.05 26.43
C VAL A 9 30.55 -40.22 26.82
N THR A 10 30.26 -40.03 28.08
CA THR A 10 29.14 -39.21 28.56
C THR A 10 29.32 -37.73 28.21
N GLY A 11 30.55 -37.20 28.30
CA GLY A 11 30.88 -35.81 27.89
C GLY A 11 30.66 -35.55 26.39
N TRP A 12 31.05 -36.50 25.56
CA TRP A 12 30.87 -36.37 24.09
C TRP A 12 29.39 -36.47 23.68
N VAL A 13 28.56 -37.28 24.32
CA VAL A 13 27.15 -37.39 24.05
C VAL A 13 26.40 -36.12 24.46
N VAL A 14 26.72 -35.52 25.57
CA VAL A 14 26.10 -34.24 26.01
C VAL A 14 26.55 -33.08 25.10
N PHE A 15 27.80 -33.07 24.65
CA PHE A 15 28.29 -32.06 23.71
C PHE A 15 27.64 -32.16 22.32
N PHE A 16 27.37 -33.38 21.81
CA PHE A 16 26.66 -33.58 20.57
C PHE A 16 25.16 -33.26 20.65
N ILE A 17 24.52 -33.44 21.81
CA ILE A 17 23.11 -33.07 22.03
C ILE A 17 22.95 -31.54 22.09
N LEU A 18 23.93 -30.81 22.62
CA LEU A 18 23.92 -29.34 22.64
C LEU A 18 24.17 -28.70 21.25
N LEU A 19 24.89 -29.39 20.33
CA LEU A 19 25.04 -28.93 18.95
C LEU A 19 23.84 -29.20 18.05
N GLY A 20 22.95 -30.09 18.46
CA GLY A 20 21.74 -30.46 17.68
C GLY A 20 20.58 -29.44 17.77
N PHE A 21 20.66 -28.40 18.60
CA PHE A 21 19.65 -27.35 18.74
C PHE A 21 20.00 -26.02 18.10
N LEU A 22 21.11 -25.92 17.37
CA LEU A 22 21.29 -24.86 16.38
C LEU A 22 20.48 -25.27 15.13
N SER A 23 19.15 -25.27 15.26
CA SER A 23 18.31 -25.10 14.07
C SER A 23 18.71 -23.76 13.49
N ASP A 24 19.48 -23.75 12.39
CA ASP A 24 19.53 -22.62 11.50
C ASP A 24 18.04 -22.32 11.17
N ALA A 25 17.46 -21.36 11.88
CA ALA A 25 16.24 -20.73 11.44
C ALA A 25 16.64 -20.05 10.12
N MET A 26 16.52 -20.82 9.01
CA MET A 26 16.67 -20.27 7.67
C MET A 26 15.74 -19.08 7.62
N ALA A 27 16.31 -17.89 7.45
CA ALA A 27 15.52 -16.70 7.30
C ALA A 27 14.58 -16.91 6.11
N GLU A 28 13.28 -17.02 6.38
CA GLU A 28 12.29 -17.13 5.31
C GLU A 28 12.04 -15.76 4.72
N ASP A 29 12.00 -15.69 3.39
CA ASP A 29 11.78 -14.46 2.65
C ASP A 29 10.28 -14.29 2.39
N LEU A 30 9.75 -13.11 2.68
CA LEU A 30 8.40 -12.72 2.30
C LEU A 30 8.39 -12.00 0.95
N HIS A 31 7.45 -12.34 0.09
CA HIS A 31 7.16 -11.60 -1.14
C HIS A 31 5.80 -10.92 -1.04
N ILE A 32 5.77 -9.60 -0.97
CA ILE A 32 4.55 -8.82 -0.76
C ILE A 32 4.25 -7.90 -1.93
N PHE A 33 2.96 -7.74 -2.24
CA PHE A 33 2.45 -6.85 -3.28
C PHE A 33 1.82 -5.62 -2.64
N VAL A 34 2.28 -4.42 -2.98
CA VAL A 34 1.90 -3.20 -2.29
C VAL A 34 1.49 -2.10 -3.27
N GLY A 35 0.37 -1.45 -3.02
CA GLY A 35 -0.07 -0.28 -3.76
C GLY A 35 0.99 0.83 -3.73
N ALA A 36 1.35 1.40 -4.89
CA ALA A 36 2.47 2.35 -5.02
C ALA A 36 2.36 3.58 -4.10
N GLY A 37 1.15 4.02 -3.75
CA GLY A 37 0.93 5.12 -2.80
C GLY A 37 1.38 4.84 -1.37
N LEU A 38 1.52 3.55 -1.01
CA LEU A 38 1.90 3.08 0.32
C LEU A 38 3.42 2.92 0.49
N ARG A 39 4.22 3.20 -0.55
CA ARG A 39 5.66 2.89 -0.60
C ARG A 39 6.42 3.38 0.63
N GLN A 40 6.33 4.66 0.95
CA GLN A 40 7.21 5.24 1.98
C GLN A 40 6.98 4.63 3.38
N PRO A 41 5.74 4.57 3.91
CA PRO A 41 5.51 3.93 5.20
C PRO A 41 5.82 2.42 5.17
N VAL A 42 5.52 1.71 4.08
CA VAL A 42 5.82 0.28 3.99
C VAL A 42 7.32 0.03 3.90
N ASP A 43 8.09 0.80 3.11
CA ASP A 43 9.56 0.69 3.06
C ASP A 43 10.21 0.94 4.44
N GLN A 44 9.67 1.85 5.24
CA GLN A 44 10.15 2.06 6.61
C GLN A 44 9.84 0.84 7.48
N LEU A 45 8.57 0.43 7.53
CA LEU A 45 8.12 -0.64 8.42
C LEU A 45 8.69 -2.02 8.05
N THR A 46 8.91 -2.29 6.75
CA THR A 46 9.56 -3.54 6.33
C THR A 46 11.03 -3.58 6.74
N ARG A 47 11.78 -2.48 6.60
CA ARG A 47 13.16 -2.42 7.10
C ARG A 47 13.25 -2.61 8.62
N GLU A 48 12.31 -2.02 9.37
CA GLU A 48 12.24 -2.22 10.82
C GLU A 48 11.92 -3.67 11.17
N PHE A 49 10.99 -4.29 10.43
CA PHE A 49 10.62 -5.70 10.59
C PHE A 49 11.81 -6.63 10.28
N GLU A 50 12.50 -6.42 9.16
CA GLU A 50 13.71 -7.17 8.78
C GLU A 50 14.80 -7.08 9.86
N THR A 51 15.03 -5.88 10.42
CA THR A 51 16.02 -5.67 11.49
C THR A 51 15.66 -6.43 12.77
N ARG A 52 14.37 -6.57 13.08
CA ARG A 52 13.86 -7.24 14.29
C ARG A 52 13.85 -8.75 14.18
N THR A 53 13.55 -9.28 12.99
CA THR A 53 13.27 -10.70 12.79
C THR A 53 14.40 -11.46 12.07
N GLY A 54 15.26 -10.74 11.33
CA GLY A 54 16.26 -11.35 10.45
C GLY A 54 15.72 -11.88 9.13
N HIS A 55 14.39 -11.80 8.89
CA HIS A 55 13.75 -12.21 7.63
C HIS A 55 13.83 -11.09 6.59
N HIS A 56 13.86 -11.42 5.29
CA HIS A 56 13.83 -10.44 4.20
C HIS A 56 12.43 -10.27 3.63
N VAL A 57 12.07 -9.02 3.25
CA VAL A 57 10.78 -8.67 2.66
C VAL A 57 10.96 -8.08 1.27
N PHE A 58 10.69 -8.86 0.24
CA PHE A 58 10.68 -8.39 -1.15
C PHE A 58 9.36 -7.72 -1.47
N VAL A 59 9.40 -6.43 -1.82
CA VAL A 59 8.21 -5.63 -2.06
C VAL A 59 8.04 -5.31 -3.54
N ASP A 60 6.91 -5.72 -4.11
CA ASP A 60 6.50 -5.43 -5.47
C ASP A 60 5.49 -4.28 -5.47
N TYR A 61 5.88 -3.11 -5.95
CA TYR A 61 5.04 -1.92 -5.97
C TYR A 61 4.36 -1.71 -7.32
N GLY A 62 3.05 -1.37 -7.29
CA GLY A 62 2.28 -1.10 -8.51
C GLY A 62 0.90 -0.51 -8.26
N GLY A 63 0.15 -0.32 -9.33
CA GLY A 63 -1.28 -0.04 -9.24
C GLY A 63 -2.03 -1.27 -8.69
N SER A 64 -2.99 -1.06 -7.79
CA SER A 64 -3.69 -2.19 -7.13
C SER A 64 -4.36 -3.14 -8.11
N GLY A 65 -4.88 -2.65 -9.24
CA GLY A 65 -5.47 -3.48 -10.29
C GLY A 65 -4.43 -4.30 -11.05
N GLN A 66 -3.26 -3.73 -11.33
CA GLN A 66 -2.14 -4.44 -11.96
C GLN A 66 -1.61 -5.55 -11.05
N LEU A 67 -1.44 -5.25 -9.76
CA LEU A 67 -1.00 -6.24 -8.76
C LEU A 67 -2.01 -7.36 -8.58
N LEU A 68 -3.32 -7.03 -8.54
CA LEU A 68 -4.39 -8.04 -8.52
C LEU A 68 -4.27 -9.01 -9.70
N ALA A 69 -4.12 -8.48 -10.92
CA ALA A 69 -3.97 -9.31 -12.12
C ALA A 69 -2.73 -10.22 -12.03
N LYS A 70 -1.60 -9.69 -11.52
CA LYS A 70 -0.36 -10.43 -11.31
C LYS A 70 -0.53 -11.58 -10.31
N ILE A 71 -1.20 -11.32 -9.16
CA ILE A 71 -1.50 -12.35 -8.14
C ILE A 71 -2.41 -13.43 -8.73
N GLN A 72 -3.44 -13.03 -9.49
CA GLN A 72 -4.38 -13.97 -10.10
C GLN A 72 -3.69 -14.89 -11.12
N ALA A 73 -2.78 -14.36 -11.94
CA ALA A 73 -2.07 -15.09 -12.97
C ALA A 73 -0.98 -16.02 -12.40
N ALA A 74 -0.20 -15.54 -11.42
CA ALA A 74 0.99 -16.27 -10.93
C ALA A 74 0.69 -17.16 -9.72
N SER A 75 -0.42 -16.94 -8.98
CA SER A 75 -0.78 -17.63 -7.73
C SER A 75 0.40 -17.73 -6.75
N ARG A 76 1.12 -16.63 -6.58
CA ARG A 76 2.29 -16.54 -5.70
C ARG A 76 2.27 -15.24 -4.90
N GLY A 77 3.07 -15.21 -3.83
CA GLY A 77 3.20 -14.11 -2.90
C GLY A 77 2.54 -14.41 -1.55
N ASP A 78 2.90 -13.66 -0.55
CA ASP A 78 2.56 -13.92 0.84
C ASP A 78 1.54 -12.90 1.36
N LEU A 79 1.75 -11.60 1.07
CA LEU A 79 0.84 -10.52 1.45
C LEU A 79 0.44 -9.66 0.25
N PHE A 80 -0.79 -9.14 0.30
CA PHE A 80 -1.29 -8.11 -0.61
C PHE A 80 -1.83 -6.92 0.17
N ILE A 81 -1.29 -5.73 -0.09
CA ILE A 81 -1.65 -4.48 0.57
C ILE A 81 -2.04 -3.44 -0.49
N PRO A 82 -3.26 -3.51 -1.03
CA PRO A 82 -3.74 -2.56 -2.03
C PRO A 82 -4.15 -1.23 -1.41
N GLY A 83 -4.32 -0.21 -2.23
CA GLY A 83 -4.82 1.10 -1.82
C GLY A 83 -6.34 1.14 -1.52
N ALA A 84 -7.06 0.03 -1.65
CA ALA A 84 -8.51 -0.09 -1.37
C ALA A 84 -8.91 -1.53 -1.07
N LEU A 85 -9.85 -1.71 -0.14
CA LEU A 85 -10.36 -3.02 0.30
C LEU A 85 -11.01 -3.83 -0.84
N PHE A 86 -11.63 -3.16 -1.80
CA PHE A 86 -12.23 -3.78 -2.99
C PHE A 86 -11.36 -4.84 -3.69
N TYR A 87 -10.05 -4.64 -3.76
CA TYR A 87 -9.14 -5.59 -4.41
C TYR A 87 -8.92 -6.85 -3.59
N ILE A 88 -8.91 -6.72 -2.26
CA ILE A 88 -8.86 -7.85 -1.33
C ILE A 88 -10.16 -8.65 -1.44
N GLU A 89 -11.32 -8.00 -1.44
CA GLU A 89 -12.61 -8.66 -1.60
C GLU A 89 -12.72 -9.45 -2.90
N LYS A 90 -12.14 -8.95 -4.01
CA LYS A 90 -12.06 -9.72 -5.26
C LYS A 90 -11.27 -11.01 -5.12
N LEU A 91 -10.11 -10.97 -4.45
CA LEU A 91 -9.32 -12.17 -4.18
C LEU A 91 -10.02 -13.10 -3.18
N GLN A 92 -10.73 -12.54 -2.20
CA GLN A 92 -11.50 -13.29 -1.21
C GLN A 92 -12.62 -14.09 -1.87
N ARG A 93 -13.38 -13.45 -2.78
CA ARG A 93 -14.41 -14.15 -3.60
C ARG A 93 -13.82 -15.23 -4.51
N ALA A 94 -12.56 -15.10 -4.90
CA ALA A 94 -11.83 -16.11 -5.67
C ALA A 94 -11.13 -17.17 -4.80
N GLY A 95 -11.34 -17.17 -3.48
CA GLY A 95 -10.74 -18.13 -2.53
C GLY A 95 -9.23 -17.97 -2.38
N LYS A 96 -8.66 -16.79 -2.71
CA LYS A 96 -7.20 -16.56 -2.71
C LYS A 96 -6.68 -15.77 -1.49
N VAL A 97 -7.51 -15.50 -0.50
CA VAL A 97 -7.17 -14.82 0.76
C VAL A 97 -7.47 -15.72 1.94
N ARG A 98 -6.52 -15.85 2.88
CA ARG A 98 -6.69 -16.56 4.15
C ARG A 98 -7.39 -15.68 5.19
N SER A 99 -6.84 -14.47 5.37
CA SER A 99 -7.35 -13.46 6.29
C SER A 99 -6.92 -12.07 5.81
N SER A 100 -7.54 -11.03 6.36
CA SER A 100 -7.13 -9.65 6.12
C SER A 100 -7.30 -8.82 7.38
N ARG A 101 -6.44 -7.79 7.51
CA ARG A 101 -6.43 -6.88 8.65
C ARG A 101 -6.39 -5.44 8.16
N PRO A 102 -7.34 -4.56 8.58
CA PRO A 102 -7.31 -3.15 8.22
C PRO A 102 -6.14 -2.44 8.92
N ILE A 103 -5.60 -1.40 8.27
CA ILE A 103 -4.43 -0.66 8.76
C ILE A 103 -4.79 0.82 8.96
N VAL A 104 -5.15 1.52 7.87
CA VAL A 104 -5.40 2.97 7.84
C VAL A 104 -6.42 3.33 6.77
N LEU A 105 -6.86 4.59 6.77
CA LEU A 105 -7.68 5.17 5.72
C LEU A 105 -6.83 5.88 4.66
N HIS A 106 -7.18 5.65 3.40
CA HIS A 106 -6.61 6.30 2.23
C HIS A 106 -7.64 7.26 1.64
N THR A 107 -7.52 8.54 1.96
CA THR A 107 -8.51 9.58 1.66
C THR A 107 -8.18 10.30 0.37
N PRO A 108 -9.11 10.45 -0.59
CA PRO A 108 -8.90 11.22 -1.80
C PRO A 108 -8.92 12.74 -1.51
N VAL A 109 -8.06 13.45 -2.24
CA VAL A 109 -8.03 14.92 -2.30
C VAL A 109 -7.75 15.35 -3.74
N ILE A 110 -8.00 16.63 -4.05
CA ILE A 110 -7.46 17.23 -5.26
C ILE A 110 -6.06 17.74 -4.92
N GLY A 111 -5.05 17.15 -5.55
CA GLY A 111 -3.70 17.71 -5.58
C GLY A 111 -3.60 18.73 -6.69
N VAL A 112 -3.30 19.98 -6.35
CA VAL A 112 -3.17 21.11 -7.28
C VAL A 112 -1.73 21.57 -7.30
N ASN A 113 -1.15 21.78 -8.49
CA ASN A 113 0.17 22.37 -8.58
C ASN A 113 0.16 23.74 -7.89
N ILE A 114 1.14 24.01 -7.05
CA ILE A 114 1.18 25.24 -6.23
C ILE A 114 1.10 26.54 -7.05
N LYS A 115 1.50 26.49 -8.33
CA LYS A 115 1.43 27.63 -9.26
C LYS A 115 0.05 27.77 -9.93
N GLN A 116 -0.89 26.86 -9.66
CA GLN A 116 -2.22 26.80 -10.31
C GLN A 116 -3.37 26.90 -9.30
N THR A 117 -3.09 27.30 -8.07
CA THR A 117 -4.09 27.37 -6.98
C THR A 117 -5.21 28.37 -7.24
N GLU A 118 -4.96 29.44 -8.01
CA GLU A 118 -6.01 30.39 -8.45
C GLU A 118 -6.94 29.76 -9.50
N LYS A 119 -6.42 28.82 -10.31
CA LYS A 119 -7.18 28.17 -11.36
C LYS A 119 -8.06 27.05 -10.82
N VAL A 120 -7.57 26.34 -9.78
CA VAL A 120 -8.27 25.23 -9.12
C VAL A 120 -8.25 25.46 -7.60
N ALA A 121 -9.27 26.14 -7.08
CA ALA A 121 -9.44 26.46 -5.65
C ALA A 121 -10.49 25.55 -4.96
N ARG A 122 -11.34 24.88 -5.72
CA ARG A 122 -12.41 23.98 -5.24
C ARG A 122 -12.71 22.89 -6.28
N PHE A 123 -13.50 21.90 -5.87
CA PHE A 123 -13.79 20.73 -6.68
C PHE A 123 -14.41 21.06 -8.06
N GLU A 124 -15.37 21.98 -8.08
CA GLU A 124 -16.09 22.36 -9.32
C GLU A 124 -15.16 22.98 -10.36
N ASP A 125 -14.03 23.52 -9.94
CA ASP A 125 -13.06 24.14 -10.83
C ASP A 125 -12.38 23.11 -11.75
N LEU A 126 -12.40 21.82 -11.39
CA LEU A 126 -11.93 20.73 -12.27
C LEU A 126 -12.71 20.67 -13.58
N ALA A 127 -13.96 21.16 -13.60
CA ALA A 127 -14.81 21.17 -14.80
C ALA A 127 -14.63 22.44 -15.67
N LYS A 128 -13.87 23.44 -15.23
CA LYS A 128 -13.65 24.69 -15.96
C LYS A 128 -12.87 24.44 -17.26
N PRO A 129 -13.25 25.08 -18.39
CA PRO A 129 -12.46 25.02 -19.62
C PRO A 129 -11.01 25.46 -19.40
N GLY A 130 -10.07 24.74 -20.01
CA GLY A 130 -8.63 25.05 -19.96
C GLY A 130 -7.91 24.56 -18.69
N VAL A 131 -8.59 23.91 -17.75
CA VAL A 131 -7.93 23.13 -16.69
C VAL A 131 -7.39 21.84 -17.31
N ARG A 132 -6.15 21.50 -17.00
CA ARG A 132 -5.51 20.24 -17.44
C ARG A 132 -5.41 19.28 -16.28
N LEU A 133 -5.97 18.09 -16.42
CA LEU A 133 -6.03 17.09 -15.37
C LEU A 133 -5.22 15.85 -15.72
N ALA A 134 -4.61 15.25 -14.71
CA ALA A 134 -4.25 13.85 -14.75
C ALA A 134 -5.33 13.04 -14.02
N MET A 135 -5.68 11.87 -14.57
CA MET A 135 -6.65 10.96 -13.97
C MET A 135 -6.05 9.57 -13.83
N GLY A 136 -6.41 8.86 -12.76
CA GLY A 136 -6.03 7.47 -12.60
C GLY A 136 -6.79 6.58 -13.57
N ASP A 137 -6.12 5.58 -14.15
CA ASP A 137 -6.79 4.52 -14.90
C ASP A 137 -7.64 3.68 -13.93
N PRO A 138 -8.99 3.63 -14.09
CA PRO A 138 -9.87 2.88 -13.21
C PRO A 138 -9.60 1.36 -13.20
N LYS A 139 -8.95 0.83 -14.23
CA LYS A 139 -8.59 -0.59 -14.33
C LYS A 139 -7.28 -0.90 -13.63
N ALA A 140 -6.37 0.07 -13.59
CA ALA A 140 -5.00 -0.12 -13.09
C ALA A 140 -4.84 0.20 -11.61
N MET A 141 -5.58 1.19 -11.06
CA MET A 141 -5.34 1.69 -9.72
C MET A 141 -6.63 2.02 -8.94
N ALA A 142 -6.52 1.98 -7.60
CA ALA A 142 -7.63 2.26 -6.69
C ALA A 142 -8.23 3.65 -6.93
N PHE A 143 -7.43 4.71 -6.83
CA PHE A 143 -7.92 6.08 -7.02
C PHE A 143 -8.39 6.40 -8.44
N GLY A 144 -8.08 5.60 -9.44
CA GLY A 144 -8.74 5.72 -10.75
C GLY A 144 -10.24 5.44 -10.63
N ARG A 145 -10.61 4.37 -9.92
CA ARG A 145 -12.01 4.01 -9.65
C ARG A 145 -12.69 5.02 -8.73
N THR A 146 -12.00 5.40 -7.65
CA THR A 146 -12.51 6.40 -6.70
C THR A 146 -12.76 7.75 -7.40
N ALA A 147 -11.83 8.23 -8.22
CA ALA A 147 -11.97 9.46 -9.00
C ALA A 147 -13.15 9.38 -9.99
N GLN A 148 -13.31 8.25 -10.67
CA GLN A 148 -14.46 8.04 -11.54
C GLN A 148 -15.77 8.14 -10.76
N SER A 149 -15.90 7.46 -9.63
CA SER A 149 -17.08 7.48 -8.77
C SER A 149 -17.38 8.90 -8.23
N ILE A 150 -16.35 9.65 -7.81
CA ILE A 150 -16.47 11.04 -7.38
C ILE A 150 -17.05 11.91 -8.49
N CYS A 151 -16.50 11.81 -9.68
CA CYS A 151 -16.99 12.57 -10.85
C CYS A 151 -18.43 12.18 -11.22
N GLU A 152 -18.80 10.91 -11.11
CA GLU A 152 -20.17 10.45 -11.35
C GLU A 152 -21.15 11.00 -10.33
N LYS A 153 -20.84 10.87 -9.04
CA LYS A 153 -21.69 11.38 -7.93
C LYS A 153 -21.85 12.90 -7.96
N SER A 154 -20.83 13.64 -8.40
CA SER A 154 -20.90 15.10 -8.51
C SER A 154 -21.76 15.61 -9.66
N GLY A 155 -22.13 14.77 -10.62
CA GLY A 155 -22.81 15.18 -11.85
C GLY A 155 -21.91 15.94 -12.84
N LEU A 156 -20.62 16.13 -12.54
CA LEU A 156 -19.68 16.89 -13.39
C LEU A 156 -18.78 15.99 -14.25
N LYS A 157 -19.04 14.68 -14.31
CA LYS A 157 -18.19 13.70 -14.96
C LYS A 157 -17.75 14.15 -16.36
N ASP A 158 -18.69 14.45 -17.25
CA ASP A 158 -18.37 14.75 -18.65
C ASP A 158 -17.53 16.02 -18.80
N ALA A 159 -17.80 17.03 -17.97
CA ALA A 159 -17.04 18.27 -17.97
C ALA A 159 -15.60 18.06 -17.46
N ILE A 160 -15.43 17.32 -16.37
CA ILE A 160 -14.12 16.98 -15.81
C ILE A 160 -13.35 16.08 -16.78
N TRP A 161 -14.03 15.08 -17.39
CA TRP A 161 -13.38 14.13 -18.31
C TRP A 161 -12.83 14.81 -19.58
N ARG A 162 -13.49 15.87 -20.08
CA ARG A 162 -12.96 16.67 -21.19
C ARG A 162 -11.64 17.37 -20.88
N ASN A 163 -11.36 17.60 -19.60
CA ASN A 163 -10.12 18.25 -19.14
C ASN A 163 -8.98 17.25 -18.82
N VAL A 164 -9.23 15.93 -18.96
CA VAL A 164 -8.21 14.91 -18.73
C VAL A 164 -7.22 14.90 -19.87
N ALA A 165 -5.98 15.33 -19.61
CA ALA A 165 -4.88 15.36 -20.57
C ALA A 165 -4.06 14.07 -20.57
N VAL A 166 -4.03 13.34 -19.44
CA VAL A 166 -3.19 12.13 -19.29
C VAL A 166 -3.77 11.19 -18.23
N PHE A 167 -3.62 9.88 -18.47
CA PHE A 167 -3.91 8.85 -17.49
C PHE A 167 -2.63 8.30 -16.85
N GLY A 168 -2.69 8.00 -15.54
CA GLY A 168 -1.62 7.34 -14.80
C GLY A 168 -2.04 5.96 -14.30
N ALA A 169 -1.11 5.02 -14.28
CA ALA A 169 -1.32 3.67 -13.76
C ALA A 169 -1.11 3.59 -12.24
N THR A 170 -0.48 4.59 -11.63
CA THR A 170 -0.24 4.69 -10.18
C THR A 170 -0.49 6.10 -9.68
N VAL A 171 -0.85 6.23 -8.40
CA VAL A 171 -1.04 7.54 -7.77
C VAL A 171 0.27 8.34 -7.72
N LYS A 172 1.42 7.68 -7.62
CA LYS A 172 2.74 8.34 -7.67
C LYS A 172 3.00 9.03 -9.01
N GLN A 173 2.55 8.42 -10.12
CA GLN A 173 2.63 9.08 -11.44
C GLN A 173 1.74 10.31 -11.49
N LEU A 174 0.51 10.25 -10.94
CA LEU A 174 -0.37 11.42 -10.90
C LEU A 174 0.25 12.56 -10.09
N ALA A 175 0.76 12.26 -8.88
CA ALA A 175 1.43 13.25 -8.04
C ALA A 175 2.66 13.86 -8.75
N LEU A 176 3.43 13.06 -9.48
CA LEU A 176 4.56 13.53 -10.27
C LEU A 176 4.13 14.49 -11.38
N TYR A 177 3.08 14.17 -12.14
CA TYR A 177 2.56 15.04 -13.19
C TYR A 177 2.09 16.39 -12.65
N VAL A 178 1.42 16.40 -11.49
CA VAL A 178 1.02 17.63 -10.81
C VAL A 178 2.25 18.39 -10.31
N SER A 179 3.16 17.72 -9.60
CA SER A 179 4.37 18.34 -9.02
C SER A 179 5.24 19.01 -10.06
N GLN A 180 5.40 18.39 -11.23
CA GLN A 180 6.19 18.93 -12.36
C GLN A 180 5.44 19.96 -13.23
N GLY A 181 4.15 20.22 -12.96
CA GLY A 181 3.33 21.15 -13.75
C GLY A 181 2.97 20.63 -15.15
N VAL A 182 3.08 19.33 -15.41
CA VAL A 182 2.59 18.69 -16.63
C VAL A 182 1.08 18.88 -16.76
N VAL A 183 0.39 18.83 -15.60
CA VAL A 183 -1.03 19.12 -15.44
C VAL A 183 -1.25 20.10 -14.30
N ASP A 184 -2.44 20.71 -14.24
CA ASP A 184 -2.79 21.68 -13.21
C ASP A 184 -3.20 20.97 -11.91
N ALA A 185 -3.93 19.85 -12.02
CA ALA A 185 -4.42 19.10 -10.87
C ALA A 185 -4.68 17.61 -11.18
N ALA A 186 -4.86 16.82 -10.12
CA ALA A 186 -5.30 15.44 -10.19
C ALA A 186 -6.05 15.05 -8.90
N ILE A 187 -6.95 14.06 -8.97
CA ILE A 187 -7.48 13.40 -7.78
C ILE A 187 -6.45 12.35 -7.35
N ILE A 188 -5.83 12.57 -6.18
CA ILE A 188 -4.77 11.75 -5.60
C ILE A 188 -5.05 11.44 -4.14
N GLY A 189 -4.22 10.60 -3.51
CA GLY A 189 -4.30 10.36 -2.09
C GLY A 189 -3.83 11.59 -1.29
N ARG A 190 -4.48 11.83 -0.15
CA ARG A 190 -4.05 12.84 0.83
C ARG A 190 -2.57 12.64 1.21
N SER A 191 -2.16 11.39 1.37
CA SER A 191 -0.77 11.02 1.64
C SER A 191 0.19 11.46 0.54
N ASP A 192 -0.19 11.33 -0.73
CA ASP A 192 0.66 11.75 -1.85
C ASP A 192 0.77 13.28 -1.93
N ALA A 193 -0.31 14.00 -1.72
CA ALA A 193 -0.29 15.45 -1.63
C ALA A 193 0.54 15.94 -0.43
N TYR A 194 0.39 15.30 0.74
CA TYR A 194 1.15 15.62 1.95
C TYR A 194 2.67 15.43 1.75
N GLN A 195 3.07 14.33 1.12
CA GLN A 195 4.47 14.03 0.84
C GLN A 195 5.11 14.97 -0.20
N ASN A 196 4.29 15.62 -1.03
CA ASN A 196 4.71 16.58 -2.05
C ASN A 196 4.25 18.03 -1.75
N ARG A 197 4.02 18.37 -0.47
CA ARG A 197 3.45 19.67 -0.05
C ARG A 197 4.24 20.92 -0.44
N GLU A 198 5.47 20.75 -0.87
CA GLU A 198 6.30 21.86 -1.41
C GLU A 198 5.89 22.25 -2.83
N THR A 199 5.22 21.36 -3.56
CA THR A 199 4.84 21.55 -4.97
C THR A 199 3.35 21.31 -5.23
N ILE A 200 2.64 20.70 -4.27
CA ILE A 200 1.23 20.34 -4.38
C ILE A 200 0.46 20.94 -3.20
N THR A 201 -0.56 21.74 -3.50
CA THR A 201 -1.57 22.18 -2.54
C THR A 201 -2.73 21.21 -2.54
N MET A 202 -3.26 20.88 -1.35
CA MET A 202 -4.46 20.05 -1.20
C MET A 202 -5.73 20.91 -1.25
N VAL A 203 -6.64 20.54 -2.13
CA VAL A 203 -8.01 21.09 -2.15
C VAL A 203 -8.96 19.96 -1.77
N PRO A 204 -9.89 20.19 -0.82
CA PRO A 204 -10.79 19.15 -0.36
C PRO A 204 -11.81 18.76 -1.43
N ILE A 205 -12.22 17.49 -1.42
CA ILE A 205 -13.37 16.98 -2.16
C ILE A 205 -14.56 16.96 -1.19
N PRO A 206 -15.77 17.39 -1.60
CA PRO A 206 -16.96 17.27 -0.78
C PRO A 206 -17.19 15.83 -0.28
N LYS A 207 -17.46 15.68 1.01
CA LYS A 207 -17.53 14.36 1.67
C LYS A 207 -18.64 13.47 1.13
N GLU A 208 -19.71 14.07 0.61
CA GLU A 208 -20.84 13.36 -0.02
C GLU A 208 -20.47 12.62 -1.30
N TYR A 209 -19.34 12.93 -1.94
CA TYR A 209 -18.91 12.30 -3.18
C TYR A 209 -18.03 11.06 -2.98
N PHE A 210 -17.51 10.85 -1.77
CA PHE A 210 -16.63 9.70 -1.54
C PHE A 210 -16.75 9.14 -0.12
N GLU A 211 -16.32 7.90 0.01
CA GLU A 211 -15.94 7.29 1.26
C GLU A 211 -14.43 7.06 1.25
N ALA A 212 -13.76 7.21 2.39
CA ALA A 212 -12.34 6.94 2.49
C ALA A 212 -12.08 5.44 2.24
N GLU A 213 -11.07 5.15 1.42
CA GLU A 213 -10.69 3.77 1.13
C GLU A 213 -9.96 3.16 2.34
N THR A 214 -10.34 1.96 2.76
CA THR A 214 -9.59 1.23 3.77
C THR A 214 -8.40 0.51 3.13
N VAL A 215 -7.21 0.81 3.63
CA VAL A 215 -6.00 0.02 3.37
C VAL A 215 -5.97 -1.14 4.34
N ALA A 216 -5.78 -2.34 3.83
CA ALA A 216 -5.66 -3.55 4.64
C ALA A 216 -4.54 -4.45 4.11
N ALA A 217 -3.92 -5.24 4.99
CA ALA A 217 -3.01 -6.31 4.63
C ALA A 217 -3.81 -7.62 4.54
N ALA A 218 -3.70 -8.32 3.42
CA ALA A 218 -4.32 -9.61 3.20
C ALA A 218 -3.26 -10.71 3.05
N ILE A 219 -3.34 -11.76 3.87
CA ILE A 219 -2.51 -12.95 3.74
C ILE A 219 -3.08 -13.78 2.58
N LEU A 220 -2.23 -14.07 1.60
CA LEU A 220 -2.62 -14.83 0.41
C LEU A 220 -2.67 -16.33 0.72
N GLN A 221 -3.52 -17.07 -0.02
CA GLN A 221 -3.54 -18.54 0.07
C GLN A 221 -2.21 -19.17 -0.41
N SER A 222 -1.47 -18.44 -1.23
CA SER A 222 -0.15 -18.85 -1.75
C SER A 222 1.00 -18.55 -0.79
N ALA A 223 0.75 -17.97 0.37
CA ALA A 223 1.78 -17.67 1.36
C ALA A 223 2.54 -18.95 1.74
N LYS A 224 3.87 -18.90 1.63
CA LYS A 224 4.74 -20.01 2.01
C LYS A 224 4.78 -20.19 3.51
N ASP A 225 4.97 -19.09 4.24
CA ASP A 225 4.82 -19.00 5.69
C ASP A 225 3.68 -18.01 6.02
N PRO A 226 2.45 -18.53 6.26
CA PRO A 226 1.32 -17.71 6.64
C PRO A 226 1.45 -17.04 8.01
N ASP A 227 2.21 -17.64 8.93
CA ASP A 227 2.41 -17.14 10.29
C ASP A 227 3.35 -15.93 10.24
N LEU A 228 4.49 -16.02 9.54
CA LEU A 228 5.40 -14.89 9.32
C LEU A 228 4.71 -13.76 8.55
N ALA A 229 3.91 -14.07 7.52
CA ALA A 229 3.09 -13.09 6.82
C ALA A 229 2.07 -12.42 7.75
N GLY A 230 1.51 -13.19 8.70
CA GLY A 230 0.63 -12.69 9.75
C GLY A 230 1.34 -11.73 10.69
N GLU A 231 2.55 -12.06 11.15
CA GLU A 231 3.37 -11.19 12.00
C GLU A 231 3.68 -9.84 11.33
N LEU A 232 4.04 -9.85 10.05
CA LEU A 232 4.22 -8.60 9.29
C LEU A 232 2.92 -7.82 9.19
N GLY A 233 1.79 -8.49 8.90
CA GLY A 233 0.47 -7.86 8.86
C GLY A 233 0.08 -7.21 10.20
N GLU A 234 0.36 -7.88 11.31
CA GLU A 234 0.16 -7.35 12.67
C GLU A 234 1.05 -6.16 12.96
N TYR A 235 2.32 -6.24 12.59
CA TYR A 235 3.26 -5.15 12.76
C TYR A 235 2.83 -3.89 12.01
N LEU A 236 2.41 -4.04 10.74
CA LEU A 236 1.91 -2.94 9.92
C LEU A 236 0.63 -2.30 10.50
N SER A 237 -0.23 -3.06 11.17
CA SER A 237 -1.50 -2.59 11.77
C SER A 237 -1.40 -2.25 13.26
N SER A 238 -0.22 -2.40 13.88
CA SER A 238 0.02 -2.02 15.28
C SER A 238 -0.09 -0.50 15.48
N GLU A 239 -0.17 -0.05 16.74
CA GLU A 239 -0.15 1.39 17.05
C GLU A 239 1.08 2.08 16.45
N HIS A 240 2.26 1.43 16.53
CA HIS A 240 3.47 1.93 15.89
C HIS A 240 3.31 2.00 14.37
N GLY A 241 2.87 0.91 13.72
CA GLY A 241 2.65 0.88 12.27
C GLY A 241 1.70 1.98 11.81
N VAL A 242 0.55 2.11 12.46
CA VAL A 242 -0.43 3.18 12.17
C VAL A 242 0.19 4.56 12.35
N SER A 243 0.99 4.77 13.42
CA SER A 243 1.67 6.07 13.66
C SER A 243 2.65 6.41 12.53
N VAL A 244 3.39 5.42 12.00
CA VAL A 244 4.26 5.60 10.84
C VAL A 244 3.43 5.98 9.61
N PHE A 245 2.33 5.29 9.31
CA PHE A 245 1.45 5.69 8.21
C PHE A 245 0.93 7.14 8.36
N GLN A 246 0.58 7.57 9.57
CA GLN A 246 0.12 8.94 9.85
C GLN A 246 1.22 9.99 9.56
N GLN A 247 2.48 9.70 9.84
CA GLN A 247 3.62 10.59 9.50
C GLN A 247 3.72 10.84 8.00
N TYR A 248 3.25 9.90 7.17
CA TYR A 248 3.17 10.05 5.72
C TYR A 248 1.81 10.55 5.20
N GLY A 249 0.94 11.02 6.09
CA GLY A 249 -0.31 11.70 5.74
C GLY A 249 -1.54 10.79 5.58
N PHE A 250 -1.47 9.52 5.97
CA PHE A 250 -2.66 8.65 6.09
C PHE A 250 -3.48 9.02 7.33
N LEU A 251 -4.75 8.62 7.37
CA LEU A 251 -5.60 8.80 8.54
C LEU A 251 -5.82 7.46 9.25
N PRO A 252 -5.93 7.46 10.59
CA PRO A 252 -6.28 6.25 11.32
C PRO A 252 -7.69 5.81 10.98
N LEU A 253 -8.00 4.54 11.24
CA LEU A 253 -9.37 4.03 11.18
C LEU A 253 -10.24 4.77 12.20
N GLU A 254 -11.46 5.11 11.83
CA GLU A 254 -12.46 5.61 12.79
C GLU A 254 -12.81 4.47 13.76
N ARG A 255 -12.73 4.76 15.06
CA ARG A 255 -13.08 3.81 16.13
C ARG A 255 -14.57 3.82 16.38
#